data_75f732a0cb67046fbb39f78663e95a53
#
_entry.id   75f732a0cb67046fbb39f78663e95a53
#
_cell.length_a   1.000
_cell.length_b   1.000
_cell.length_c   1.000
_cell.angle_alpha   90.00
_cell.angle_beta   90.00
_cell.angle_gamma   90.00
#
_symmetry.space_group_name_H-M   'P 1'
#
loop_
_entity.id
_entity.type
_entity.pdbx_description
1 polymer ?
#
loop_
_entity_poly.entity_id
_entity_poly.type
_entity_poly.pdbx_seq_one_letter_code
_entity_poly.pdbx_strand_id
1 'polypeptide(L)'
;MRIEVSKGELIDKISILEIKDERVKDEEKLKNIRHELDVLLKYEFETSHKQDLKHVNNTLWDLEDGIRKLERESDFGSKFIDMARNIYKVNDERSRIKKMINTEHGSDIVEEKSY
;
A
#
# COMPACT_ATOMS: atom_id res chain seq x y z
N MET A 1 -19.05 -7.84 9.95
CA MET A 1 -19.13 -8.10 8.49
C MET A 1 -17.81 -8.64 8.00
N ARG A 2 -17.84 -9.71 7.24
CA ARG A 2 -16.63 -10.30 6.65
C ARG A 2 -16.82 -10.41 5.14
N ILE A 3 -15.75 -10.15 4.42
CA ILE A 3 -15.71 -10.31 2.95
C ILE A 3 -14.47 -11.09 2.56
N GLU A 4 -14.52 -11.76 1.44
CA GLU A 4 -13.32 -12.39 0.89
C GLU A 4 -12.45 -11.33 0.21
N VAL A 5 -11.14 -11.46 0.40
CA VAL A 5 -10.14 -10.61 -0.26
C VAL A 5 -9.10 -11.52 -0.92
N SER A 6 -8.42 -11.00 -1.92
CA SER A 6 -7.29 -11.71 -2.52
C SER A 6 -6.14 -11.83 -1.53
N LYS A 7 -5.28 -12.82 -1.73
CA LYS A 7 -4.09 -13.01 -0.89
C LYS A 7 -3.13 -11.82 -1.02
N GLY A 8 -2.98 -11.29 -2.24
CA GLY A 8 -2.18 -10.08 -2.47
C GLY A 8 -2.73 -8.87 -1.73
N GLU A 9 -4.06 -8.71 -1.69
CA GLU A 9 -4.70 -7.63 -0.95
C GLU A 9 -4.43 -7.72 0.56
N LEU A 10 -4.46 -8.92 1.11
CA LEU A 10 -4.16 -9.12 2.54
C LEU A 10 -2.74 -8.67 2.89
N ILE A 11 -1.75 -9.11 2.14
CA ILE A 11 -0.34 -8.74 2.38
C ILE A 11 -0.14 -7.24 2.17
N ASP A 12 -0.79 -6.67 1.15
CA ASP A 12 -0.75 -5.24 0.89
C ASP A 12 -1.29 -4.43 2.08
N LYS A 13 -2.45 -4.79 2.59
CA LYS A 13 -3.06 -4.14 3.76
C LYS A 13 -2.16 -4.23 4.99
N ILE A 14 -1.57 -5.41 5.25
CA ILE A 14 -0.65 -5.59 6.37
C ILE A 14 0.56 -4.68 6.22
N SER A 15 1.16 -4.62 5.03
CA SER A 15 2.33 -3.77 4.79
C SER A 15 2.00 -2.29 4.99
N ILE A 16 0.84 -1.84 4.54
CA ILE A 16 0.38 -0.45 4.71
C ILE A 16 0.15 -0.14 6.19
N LEU A 17 -0.47 -1.05 6.93
CA LEU A 17 -0.70 -0.86 8.37
C LEU A 17 0.60 -0.82 9.15
N GLU A 18 1.59 -1.63 8.78
CA GLU A 18 2.93 -1.57 9.38
C GLU A 18 3.58 -0.21 9.15
N ILE A 19 3.46 0.33 7.93
CA ILE A 19 3.97 1.67 7.60
C ILE A 19 3.26 2.74 8.41
N LYS A 20 1.94 2.66 8.54
CA LYS A 20 1.17 3.59 9.37
C LYS A 20 1.60 3.53 10.83
N ASP A 21 1.83 2.33 11.36
CA ASP A 21 2.31 2.14 12.74
C ASP A 21 3.68 2.80 12.95
N GLU A 22 4.54 2.76 11.93
CA GLU A 22 5.87 3.36 11.98
C GLU A 22 5.86 4.88 11.84
N ARG A 23 4.93 5.43 11.04
CA ARG A 23 4.94 6.84 10.62
C ARG A 23 3.91 7.74 11.29
N VAL A 24 2.75 7.21 11.68
CA VAL A 24 1.69 8.00 12.32
C VAL A 24 2.04 8.25 13.77
N LYS A 25 1.86 9.50 14.23
CA LYS A 25 2.22 9.92 15.59
C LYS A 25 1.01 10.17 16.50
N ASP A 26 -0.18 10.29 15.92
CA ASP A 26 -1.42 10.53 16.66
C ASP A 26 -1.82 9.26 17.43
N GLU A 27 -1.89 9.34 18.76
CA GLU A 27 -2.16 8.19 19.63
C GLU A 27 -3.52 7.53 19.38
N GLU A 28 -4.56 8.32 19.10
CA GLU A 28 -5.88 7.77 18.79
C GLU A 28 -5.87 6.99 17.48
N LYS A 29 -5.21 7.54 16.46
CA LYS A 29 -5.05 6.86 15.19
C LYS A 29 -4.22 5.60 15.33
N LEU A 30 -3.15 5.64 16.12
CA LEU A 30 -2.29 4.47 16.37
C LEU A 30 -3.06 3.33 17.03
N LYS A 31 -3.97 3.62 17.94
CA LYS A 31 -4.83 2.60 18.55
C LYS A 31 -5.62 1.84 17.49
N ASN A 32 -6.26 2.58 16.59
CA ASN A 32 -7.06 1.99 15.53
C ASN A 32 -6.20 1.20 14.53
N ILE A 33 -5.03 1.78 14.17
CA ILE A 33 -4.08 1.13 13.26
C ILE A 33 -3.59 -0.20 13.84
N ARG A 34 -3.18 -0.21 15.10
CA ARG A 34 -2.66 -1.41 15.78
C ARG A 34 -3.74 -2.46 15.96
N HIS A 35 -4.97 -2.05 16.25
CA HIS A 35 -6.08 -2.98 16.36
C HIS A 35 -6.36 -3.66 15.02
N GLU A 36 -6.44 -2.91 13.95
CA GLU A 36 -6.66 -3.48 12.61
C GLU A 36 -5.52 -4.40 12.21
N LEU A 37 -4.26 -3.99 12.46
CA LEU A 37 -3.10 -4.80 12.18
C LEU A 37 -3.14 -6.13 12.94
N ASP A 38 -3.47 -6.11 14.23
CA ASP A 38 -3.58 -7.32 15.04
C ASP A 38 -4.62 -8.29 14.48
N VAL A 39 -5.76 -7.78 14.03
CA VAL A 39 -6.81 -8.60 13.41
C VAL A 39 -6.29 -9.27 12.14
N LEU A 40 -5.59 -8.53 11.29
CA LEU A 40 -5.11 -9.05 9.99
C LEU A 40 -3.91 -9.98 10.14
N LEU A 41 -3.04 -9.76 11.13
CA LEU A 41 -1.86 -10.60 11.35
C LEU A 41 -2.23 -12.08 11.61
N LYS A 42 -3.43 -12.34 12.10
CA LYS A 42 -3.92 -13.71 12.30
C LYS A 42 -4.01 -14.51 11.00
N TYR A 43 -4.12 -13.83 9.88
CA TYR A 43 -4.28 -14.43 8.55
C TYR A 43 -3.02 -14.31 7.70
N GLU A 44 -1.95 -13.70 8.24
CA GLU A 44 -0.70 -13.52 7.51
C GLU A 44 -0.07 -14.87 7.16
N PHE A 45 0.47 -14.95 5.97
CA PHE A 45 1.26 -16.09 5.49
C PHE A 45 2.60 -15.60 4.97
N GLU A 46 3.58 -16.50 4.92
CA GLU A 46 4.91 -16.16 4.41
C GLU A 46 4.90 -16.00 2.90
N THR A 47 5.49 -14.92 2.42
CA THR A 47 5.72 -14.68 1.01
C THR A 47 7.01 -13.89 0.81
N SER A 48 7.79 -14.26 -0.19
CA SER A 48 9.03 -13.55 -0.52
C SER A 48 8.77 -12.14 -1.07
N HIS A 49 7.53 -11.82 -1.39
CA HIS A 49 7.15 -10.53 -2.02
C HIS A 49 6.76 -9.45 -1.01
N LYS A 50 6.65 -9.78 0.29
CA LYS A 50 6.22 -8.81 1.29
C LYS A 50 7.16 -7.60 1.39
N GLN A 51 8.46 -7.84 1.39
CA GLN A 51 9.46 -6.77 1.49
C GLN A 51 9.37 -5.80 0.31
N ASP A 52 9.25 -6.34 -0.91
CA ASP A 52 9.11 -5.54 -2.11
C ASP A 52 7.82 -4.71 -2.08
N LEU A 53 6.73 -5.30 -1.63
CA LEU A 53 5.44 -4.62 -1.52
C LEU A 53 5.50 -3.50 -0.48
N LYS A 54 6.12 -3.76 0.66
CA LYS A 54 6.30 -2.74 1.70
C LYS A 54 7.18 -1.58 1.18
N HIS A 55 8.24 -1.89 0.45
CA HIS A 55 9.09 -0.87 -0.16
C HIS A 55 8.31 0.03 -1.14
N VAL A 56 7.52 -0.59 -2.01
CA VAL A 56 6.67 0.13 -2.96
C VAL A 56 5.67 1.01 -2.23
N ASN A 57 5.04 0.51 -1.17
CA ASN A 57 4.08 1.28 -0.38
C ASN A 57 4.74 2.43 0.38
N ASN A 58 5.98 2.26 0.87
CA ASN A 58 6.74 3.37 1.45
C ASN A 58 7.06 4.45 0.41
N THR A 59 7.41 4.05 -0.80
CA THR A 59 7.64 4.99 -1.89
C THR A 59 6.37 5.78 -2.22
N LEU A 60 5.23 5.10 -2.29
CA LEU A 60 3.94 5.75 -2.51
C LEU A 60 3.60 6.73 -1.39
N TRP A 61 3.88 6.38 -0.14
CA TRP A 61 3.66 7.27 0.99
C TRP A 61 4.41 8.59 0.80
N ASP A 62 5.70 8.49 0.46
CA ASP A 62 6.53 9.68 0.26
C ASP A 62 6.06 10.51 -0.94
N LEU A 63 5.67 9.86 -2.04
CA LEU A 63 5.14 10.56 -3.21
C LEU A 63 3.82 11.27 -2.90
N GLU A 64 2.92 10.62 -2.17
CA GLU A 64 1.65 11.22 -1.76
C GLU A 64 1.85 12.43 -0.85
N ASP A 65 2.75 12.32 0.13
CA ASP A 65 3.09 13.45 0.99
C ASP A 65 3.70 14.60 0.20
N GLY A 66 4.62 14.27 -0.71
CA GLY A 66 5.30 15.26 -1.54
C GLY A 66 4.33 16.02 -2.46
N ILE A 67 3.45 15.30 -3.15
CA ILE A 67 2.52 15.95 -4.08
C ILE A 67 1.48 16.78 -3.34
N ARG A 68 1.05 16.36 -2.16
CA ARG A 68 0.11 17.13 -1.32
C ARG A 68 0.76 18.40 -0.80
N LYS A 69 2.05 18.35 -0.47
CA LYS A 69 2.80 19.55 -0.10
C LYS A 69 2.85 20.56 -1.25
N LEU A 70 3.15 20.09 -2.47
CA LEU A 70 3.17 20.95 -3.65
C LEU A 70 1.78 21.54 -3.94
N GLU A 71 0.71 20.77 -3.74
CA GLU A 71 -0.67 21.24 -3.84
C GLU A 71 -0.94 22.39 -2.86
N ARG A 72 -0.55 22.24 -1.59
CA ARG A 72 -0.73 23.28 -0.58
C ARG A 72 0.05 24.55 -0.91
N GLU A 73 1.20 24.41 -1.57
CA GLU A 73 2.04 25.54 -1.98
C GLU A 73 1.61 26.12 -3.34
N SER A 74 0.58 25.55 -3.97
CA SER A 74 0.13 25.89 -5.32
C SER A 74 1.26 25.80 -6.35
N ASP A 75 2.19 24.86 -6.14
CA ASP A 75 3.30 24.59 -7.06
C ASP A 75 2.92 23.44 -7.98
N PHE A 76 2.47 23.78 -9.20
CA PHE A 76 2.03 22.82 -10.20
C PHE A 76 3.01 22.69 -11.36
N GLY A 77 4.27 22.99 -11.11
CA GLY A 77 5.34 22.94 -12.11
C GLY A 77 5.87 21.53 -12.35
N SER A 78 7.12 21.46 -12.81
CA SER A 78 7.74 20.18 -13.20
C SER A 78 7.80 19.15 -12.08
N LYS A 79 8.05 19.58 -10.85
CA LYS A 79 8.10 18.66 -9.71
C LYS A 79 6.74 17.99 -9.46
N PHE A 80 5.65 18.77 -9.53
CA PHE A 80 4.30 18.25 -9.38
C PHE A 80 3.99 17.22 -10.46
N ILE A 81 4.30 17.54 -11.69
CA ILE A 81 4.09 16.66 -12.85
C ILE A 81 4.88 15.37 -12.68
N ASP A 82 6.15 15.45 -12.30
CA ASP A 82 7.00 14.27 -12.12
C ASP A 82 6.47 13.37 -11.01
N MET A 83 6.04 13.94 -9.88
CA MET A 83 5.45 13.17 -8.79
C MET A 83 4.14 12.49 -9.20
N ALA A 84 3.27 13.22 -9.90
CA ALA A 84 2.01 12.65 -10.39
C ALA A 84 2.26 11.46 -11.33
N ARG A 85 3.24 11.58 -12.22
CA ARG A 85 3.61 10.50 -13.13
C ARG A 85 4.21 9.31 -12.39
N ASN A 86 5.05 9.56 -11.39
CA ASN A 86 5.64 8.49 -10.58
C ASN A 86 4.61 7.74 -9.75
N ILE A 87 3.59 8.43 -9.25
CA ILE A 87 2.52 7.79 -8.46
C ILE A 87 1.85 6.66 -9.25
N TYR A 88 1.42 6.91 -10.50
CA TYR A 88 0.75 5.83 -11.24
C TYR A 88 1.72 4.72 -11.64
N LYS A 89 2.98 5.03 -11.93
CA LYS A 89 4.00 4.02 -12.25
C LYS A 89 4.27 3.10 -11.06
N VAL A 90 4.40 3.67 -9.88
CA VAL A 90 4.65 2.90 -8.66
C VAL A 90 3.39 2.11 -8.26
N ASN A 91 2.19 2.67 -8.46
CA ASN A 91 0.94 1.92 -8.27
C ASN A 91 0.83 0.72 -9.23
N ASP A 92 1.31 0.84 -10.45
CA ASP A 92 1.36 -0.27 -11.39
C ASP A 92 2.30 -1.38 -10.90
N GLU A 93 3.44 -1.00 -10.34
CA GLU A 93 4.37 -1.94 -9.72
C GLU A 93 3.75 -2.66 -8.52
N ARG A 94 3.04 -1.89 -7.68
CA ARG A 94 2.28 -2.45 -6.55
C ARG A 94 1.29 -3.51 -7.01
N SER A 95 0.51 -3.20 -8.05
CA SER A 95 -0.46 -4.14 -8.62
C SER A 95 0.21 -5.40 -9.16
N ARG A 96 1.37 -5.25 -9.80
CA ARG A 96 2.15 -6.37 -10.33
C ARG A 96 2.58 -7.31 -9.21
N ILE A 97 3.09 -6.77 -8.12
CA ILE A 97 3.52 -7.55 -6.95
C ILE A 97 2.33 -8.27 -6.31
N LYS A 98 1.22 -7.58 -6.13
CA LYS A 98 -0.02 -8.18 -5.59
C LYS A 98 -0.47 -9.37 -6.46
N LYS A 99 -0.42 -9.22 -7.77
CA LYS A 99 -0.79 -10.28 -8.70
C LYS A 99 0.16 -11.48 -8.62
N MET A 100 1.45 -11.22 -8.44
CA MET A 100 2.43 -12.29 -8.22
C MET A 100 2.11 -13.10 -6.95
N ILE A 101 1.74 -12.43 -5.87
CA ILE A 101 1.34 -13.10 -4.63
C ILE A 101 0.09 -13.96 -4.88
N ASN A 102 -0.91 -13.41 -5.56
CA ASN A 102 -2.14 -14.15 -5.87
C ASN A 102 -1.84 -15.41 -6.69
N THR A 103 -0.97 -15.32 -7.66
CA THR A 103 -0.60 -16.43 -8.52
C THR A 103 0.18 -17.50 -7.77
N GLU A 104 1.20 -17.11 -7.00
CA GLU A 104 2.06 -18.05 -6.27
C GLU A 104 1.32 -18.79 -5.15
N HIS A 105 0.38 -18.12 -4.50
CA HIS A 105 -0.31 -18.67 -3.33
C HIS A 105 -1.73 -19.16 -3.64
N GLY A 106 -2.11 -19.21 -4.90
CA GLY A 106 -3.38 -19.78 -5.32
C GLY A 106 -4.59 -19.01 -4.80
N SER A 107 -4.60 -17.69 -4.96
CA SER A 107 -5.74 -16.88 -4.53
C SER A 107 -6.95 -17.15 -5.42
N ASP A 108 -8.12 -17.37 -4.79
CA ASP A 108 -9.38 -17.53 -5.55
C ASP A 108 -9.78 -16.22 -6.22
N ILE A 109 -9.51 -15.10 -5.54
CA ILE A 109 -9.78 -13.77 -6.06
C ILE A 109 -8.48 -13.19 -6.61
N VAL A 110 -8.52 -12.73 -7.85
CA VAL A 110 -7.41 -12.05 -8.51
C VAL A 110 -7.94 -10.75 -9.10
N GLU A 111 -7.46 -9.64 -8.55
CA GLU A 111 -7.85 -8.31 -9.00
C GLU A 111 -7.20 -7.98 -10.35
N GLU A 112 -7.94 -7.32 -11.23
CA GLU A 112 -7.44 -6.89 -12.53
C GLU A 112 -7.50 -5.36 -12.63
N LYS A 113 -6.48 -4.79 -13.30
CA LYS A 113 -6.48 -3.36 -13.67
C LYS A 113 -6.95 -3.23 -15.11
N SER A 114 -7.79 -2.24 -15.36
CA SER A 114 -8.25 -1.92 -16.70
C SER A 114 -7.54 -0.70 -17.31
N TYR A 115 -6.56 -0.19 -16.61
CA TYR A 115 -5.86 1.04 -17.02
C TYR A 115 -4.37 0.98 -16.68
#